data_b5d5f1f84d6edac985af3b996f75188b
#
_entry.id   b5d5f1f84d6edac985af3b996f75188b
#
_cell.length_a   1.000
_cell.length_b   1.000
_cell.length_c   1.000
_cell.angle_alpha   90.00
_cell.angle_beta   90.00
_cell.angle_gamma   90.00
#
_symmetry.space_group_name_H-M   'P 1'
#
loop_
_entity.id
_entity.type
_entity.pdbx_description
1 polymer ?
#
loop_
_entity_poly.entity_id
_entity_poly.type
_entity_poly.pdbx_seq_one_letter_code
_entity_poly.pdbx_strand_id
1 'polypeptide(L)'
;MKIISWNVNGIRAVEKKGFIDWLLGCGADVVCIQETKANPGQLSPELLAPGGVYKSYFSSAKRPGYSGTAIFTKTEPDSVEI
;
A
#
# COMPACT_ATOMS: atom_id res chain seq x y z
N MET A 1 -1.84 1.47 -18.99
CA MET A 1 -1.51 1.28 -17.56
C MET A 1 -2.71 1.64 -16.70
N LYS A 2 -3.06 0.79 -15.77
CA LYS A 2 -4.16 1.05 -14.84
C LYS A 2 -3.60 1.52 -13.50
N ILE A 3 -4.04 2.69 -13.06
CA ILE A 3 -3.63 3.30 -11.79
C ILE A 3 -4.87 3.51 -10.93
N ILE A 4 -4.83 3.05 -9.69
CA ILE A 4 -5.92 3.21 -8.73
C ILE A 4 -5.41 4.06 -7.56
N SER A 5 -6.26 4.94 -7.05
CA SER A 5 -5.99 5.73 -5.85
C SER A 5 -7.12 5.50 -4.86
N TRP A 6 -6.77 5.18 -3.60
CA TRP A 6 -7.77 4.83 -2.59
C TRP A 6 -7.32 5.31 -1.20
N ASN A 7 -8.20 6.06 -0.54
CA ASN A 7 -8.02 6.42 0.87
C ASN A 7 -8.59 5.30 1.72
N VAL A 8 -7.70 4.54 2.38
CA VAL A 8 -8.11 3.34 3.10
C VAL A 8 -8.49 3.60 4.57
N ASN A 9 -8.17 4.77 5.09
CA ASN A 9 -8.45 5.12 6.49
C ASN A 9 -7.94 4.03 7.44
N GLY A 10 -6.66 3.66 7.28
CA GLY A 10 -6.00 2.63 8.07
C GLY A 10 -5.80 1.34 7.29
N ILE A 11 -4.56 1.08 6.84
CA ILE A 11 -4.27 -0.08 6.00
C ILE A 11 -4.43 -1.40 6.76
N ARG A 12 -4.15 -1.40 8.09
CA ARG A 12 -4.31 -2.62 8.88
C ARG A 12 -5.77 -3.04 9.01
N ALA A 13 -6.68 -2.06 9.03
CA ALA A 13 -8.11 -2.35 9.08
C ALA A 13 -8.61 -2.97 7.77
N VAL A 14 -8.19 -2.42 6.62
CA VAL A 14 -8.61 -2.97 5.33
C VAL A 14 -7.93 -4.29 5.03
N GLU A 15 -6.73 -4.53 5.56
CA GLU A 15 -6.08 -5.83 5.42
C GLU A 15 -6.97 -6.94 6.00
N LYS A 16 -7.55 -6.69 7.17
CA LYS A 16 -8.46 -7.64 7.81
C LYS A 16 -9.75 -7.86 7.01
N LYS A 17 -10.08 -6.93 6.12
CA LYS A 17 -11.27 -7.00 5.28
C LYS A 17 -10.99 -7.54 3.89
N GLY A 18 -9.77 -8.05 3.63
CA GLY A 18 -9.45 -8.66 2.35
C GLY A 18 -8.72 -7.75 1.37
N PHE A 19 -8.00 -6.75 1.86
CA PHE A 19 -7.28 -5.81 1.01
C PHE A 19 -6.31 -6.53 0.05
N ILE A 20 -5.57 -7.52 0.53
CA ILE A 20 -4.57 -8.21 -0.31
C ILE A 20 -5.28 -8.98 -1.43
N ASP A 21 -6.37 -9.67 -1.14
CA ASP A 21 -7.14 -10.37 -2.17
C ASP A 21 -7.68 -9.40 -3.20
N TRP A 22 -8.20 -8.25 -2.75
CA TRP A 22 -8.66 -7.21 -3.66
C TRP A 22 -7.53 -6.70 -4.54
N LEU A 23 -6.37 -6.41 -3.93
CA LEU A 23 -5.21 -5.88 -4.64
C LEU A 23 -4.74 -6.85 -5.74
N LEU A 24 -4.64 -8.13 -5.42
CA LEU A 24 -4.18 -9.14 -6.38
C LEU A 24 -5.17 -9.35 -7.51
N GLY A 25 -6.45 -9.05 -7.30
CA GLY A 25 -7.50 -9.21 -8.29
C GLY A 25 -7.90 -7.94 -9.03
N CYS A 26 -7.39 -6.78 -8.62
CA CYS A 26 -7.86 -5.51 -9.20
C CYS A 26 -7.32 -5.20 -10.59
N GLY A 27 -6.24 -5.86 -11.01
CA GLY A 27 -5.67 -5.67 -12.33
C GLY A 27 -4.92 -4.36 -12.53
N ALA A 28 -4.66 -3.61 -11.45
CA ALA A 28 -3.93 -2.36 -11.57
C ALA A 28 -2.42 -2.59 -11.62
N ASP A 29 -1.72 -1.74 -12.35
CA ASP A 29 -0.26 -1.76 -12.37
C ASP A 29 0.32 -0.98 -11.20
N VAL A 30 -0.38 0.08 -10.78
CA VAL A 30 0.01 0.93 -9.67
C VAL A 30 -1.21 1.23 -8.81
N VAL A 31 -1.06 1.09 -7.50
CA VAL A 31 -2.11 1.44 -6.54
C VAL A 31 -1.53 2.41 -5.53
N CYS A 32 -2.10 3.61 -5.48
CA CYS A 32 -1.70 4.65 -4.53
C CYS A 32 -2.68 4.66 -3.37
N ILE A 33 -2.16 4.52 -2.17
CA ILE A 33 -2.99 4.41 -0.96
C ILE A 33 -2.72 5.62 -0.06
N GLN A 34 -3.79 6.25 0.42
CA GLN A 34 -3.71 7.36 1.35
C GLN A 34 -4.21 6.94 2.73
N GLU A 35 -3.74 7.64 3.76
CA GLU A 35 -4.10 7.41 5.17
C GLU A 35 -3.85 5.97 5.61
N THR A 36 -2.62 5.51 5.40
CA THR A 36 -2.22 4.17 5.84
C THR A 36 -2.25 4.03 7.37
N LYS A 37 -1.96 5.09 8.09
CA LYS A 37 -2.00 5.16 9.57
C LYS A 37 -1.17 4.07 10.24
N ALA A 38 -0.08 3.66 9.62
CA ALA A 38 0.80 2.62 10.14
C ALA A 38 2.22 2.85 9.66
N ASN A 39 3.19 2.46 10.50
CA ASN A 39 4.59 2.43 10.08
C ASN A 39 4.91 1.10 9.42
N PRO A 40 5.88 1.04 8.50
CA PRO A 40 6.26 -0.23 7.86
C PRO A 40 6.55 -1.35 8.84
N GLY A 41 7.11 -1.04 10.02
CA GLY A 41 7.39 -2.04 11.04
C GLY A 41 6.15 -2.65 11.69
N GLN A 42 4.96 -2.07 11.46
CA GLN A 42 3.70 -2.57 11.99
C GLN A 42 2.93 -3.42 10.97
N LEU A 43 3.51 -3.62 9.79
CA LEU A 43 2.82 -4.28 8.68
C LEU A 43 3.23 -5.74 8.57
N SER A 44 2.30 -6.56 8.07
CA SER A 44 2.60 -7.96 7.80
C SER A 44 3.57 -8.09 6.62
N PRO A 45 4.36 -9.17 6.55
CA PRO A 45 5.19 -9.42 5.37
C PRO A 45 4.39 -9.46 4.07
N GLU A 46 3.14 -9.93 4.11
CA GLU A 46 2.28 -9.95 2.92
C GLU A 46 1.93 -8.56 2.42
N LEU A 47 1.71 -7.59 3.33
CA LEU A 47 1.47 -6.21 2.93
C LEU A 47 2.69 -5.56 2.31
N LEU A 48 3.88 -5.97 2.73
CA LEU A 48 5.11 -5.40 2.18
C LEU A 48 5.42 -5.91 0.77
N ALA A 49 4.96 -7.11 0.43
CA ALA A 49 5.15 -7.70 -0.89
C ALA A 49 3.95 -8.58 -1.27
N PRO A 50 2.78 -7.97 -1.52
CA PRO A 50 1.55 -8.74 -1.76
C PRO A 50 1.69 -9.74 -2.91
N GLY A 51 1.52 -11.02 -2.58
CA GLY A 51 1.57 -12.11 -3.55
C GLY A 51 2.89 -12.27 -4.29
N GLY A 52 3.93 -11.55 -3.88
CA GLY A 52 5.18 -11.51 -4.63
C GLY A 52 5.07 -10.79 -5.97
N VAL A 53 3.91 -10.18 -6.27
CA VAL A 53 3.62 -9.50 -7.55
C VAL A 53 3.86 -8.00 -7.42
N TYR A 54 3.47 -7.41 -6.29
CA TYR A 54 3.63 -5.97 -6.05
C TYR A 54 4.81 -5.69 -5.16
N LYS A 55 5.49 -4.59 -5.44
CA LYS A 55 6.46 -3.98 -4.52
C LYS A 55 5.75 -2.83 -3.83
N SER A 56 6.12 -2.57 -2.59
CA SER A 56 5.49 -1.52 -1.81
C SER A 56 6.50 -0.47 -1.36
N TYR A 57 6.05 0.77 -1.34
CA TYR A 57 6.84 1.91 -0.89
C TYR A 57 5.97 2.72 0.07
N PHE A 58 6.38 2.83 1.31
CA PHE A 58 5.61 3.49 2.35
C PHE A 58 6.28 4.77 2.80
N SER A 59 5.47 5.81 3.00
CA SER A 59 5.89 7.05 3.65
C SER A 59 4.99 7.27 4.86
N SER A 60 5.54 7.17 6.05
CA SER A 60 4.79 7.34 7.29
C SER A 60 4.74 8.81 7.68
N ALA A 61 3.63 9.22 8.31
CA ALA A 61 3.54 10.55 8.91
C ALA A 61 4.49 10.63 10.11
N LYS A 62 4.86 11.86 10.49
CA LYS A 62 5.73 12.08 11.65
C LYS A 62 5.12 11.58 12.95
N ARG A 63 3.79 11.58 13.04
CA ARG A 63 3.08 11.07 14.22
C ARG A 63 2.51 9.69 13.90
N PRO A 64 2.86 8.65 14.67
CA PRO A 64 2.28 7.33 14.50
C PRO A 64 0.76 7.37 14.61
N GLY A 65 0.07 6.61 13.77
CA GLY A 65 -1.40 6.53 13.79
C GLY A 65 -2.10 7.62 13.02
N TYR A 66 -1.37 8.59 12.48
CA TYR A 66 -1.93 9.62 11.60
C TYR A 66 -1.67 9.26 10.16
N SER A 67 -2.01 10.13 9.23
CA SER A 67 -1.95 9.88 7.79
C SER A 67 -0.77 8.99 7.35
N GLY A 68 -0.24 9.16 6.22
CA GLY A 68 0.76 8.30 5.62
C GLY A 68 0.29 7.85 4.26
N THR A 69 1.22 7.54 3.38
CA THR A 69 0.90 7.10 2.02
C THR A 69 1.67 5.85 1.67
N ALA A 70 1.17 5.10 0.69
CA ALA A 70 1.86 3.94 0.17
C ALA A 70 1.62 3.82 -1.33
N ILE A 71 2.59 3.24 -2.02
CA ILE A 71 2.46 2.90 -3.43
C ILE A 71 2.75 1.40 -3.56
N PHE A 72 1.82 0.69 -4.19
CA PHE A 72 2.03 -0.70 -4.60
C PHE A 72 2.17 -0.69 -6.12
N THR A 73 3.24 -1.28 -6.63
CA THR A 73 3.51 -1.30 -8.07
C THR A 73 4.06 -2.65 -8.50
N LYS A 74 3.63 -3.11 -9.69
CA LYS A 74 4.14 -4.35 -10.27
C LYS A 74 5.52 -4.17 -10.90
N THR A 75 5.86 -2.94 -11.30
CA THR A 75 7.16 -2.64 -11.89
C THR A 75 8.02 -1.88 -10.91
N GLU A 76 9.33 -2.07 -11.01
CA GLU A 76 10.26 -1.31 -10.18
C GLU A 76 10.43 0.09 -10.77
N PRO A 77 10.07 1.15 -10.03
CA PRO A 77 10.20 2.51 -10.56
C PRO A 77 11.66 2.96 -10.54
N ASP A 78 12.00 3.89 -11.44
CA ASP A 78 13.32 4.50 -11.43
C ASP A 78 13.56 5.32 -10.17
N SER A 79 12.52 5.95 -9.68
CA SER A 79 12.57 6.70 -8.42
C SER A 79 11.17 6.73 -7.79
N VAL A 80 11.12 6.88 -6.46
CA VAL A 80 9.87 6.99 -5.73
C VAL A 80 9.91 8.26 -4.89
N GLU A 81 8.96 9.16 -5.13
CA GLU A 81 8.73 10.34 -4.30
C GLU A 81 7.33 10.22 -3.70
N ILE A 82 7.29 10.21 -2.39
CA ILE A 82 6.04 10.02 -1.67
C ILE A 82 5.76 11.22 -0.78
#